data_faccaa25dd627756c1671f167f65f6f0
#
_entry.id   faccaa25dd627756c1671f167f65f6f0
#
_cell.length_a   1.000
_cell.length_b   1.000
_cell.length_c   1.000
_cell.angle_alpha   90.00
_cell.angle_beta   90.00
_cell.angle_gamma   90.00
#
_symmetry.space_group_name_H-M   'P 1'
#
loop_
_entity.id
_entity.type
_entity.pdbx_description
1 polymer ?
#
loop_
_entity_poly.entity_id
_entity_poly.type
_entity_poly.pdbx_seq_one_letter_code
_entity_poly.pdbx_strand_id
1 'polypeptide(L)'
;NDNPVVKALAKEIQVADIDSETGEDLRRDATTADRFPNPYPNPTAAAAANGGAMPPDLSVMAKARHDGANYIYSLLSGYSTPPAGLKMAPGQHYNPYMAGDMTPFWEGKGHVPPGGFIAMPAPLTAGQVTYDDGTEATVDQMSKDVAAFIAWTSEPKMVERKQMGFGVIIFLLAFAGVTYASYRRI
;
A
#
# COMPACT_ATOMS: atom_id res chain seq x y z
N ASN A 1 15.28 -7.54 7.59
CA ASN A 1 15.21 -7.76 6.15
C ASN A 1 16.63 -7.83 5.59
N ASP A 2 17.00 -8.95 4.96
CA ASP A 2 18.38 -9.17 4.48
C ASP A 2 18.60 -8.73 3.02
N ASN A 3 17.59 -8.15 2.39
CA ASN A 3 17.70 -7.65 1.02
C ASN A 3 18.78 -6.54 0.94
N PRO A 4 19.82 -6.69 0.09
CA PRO A 4 20.93 -5.75 0.00
C PRO A 4 20.50 -4.37 -0.49
N VAL A 5 19.48 -4.28 -1.36
CA VAL A 5 18.94 -3.01 -1.85
C VAL A 5 18.28 -2.24 -0.71
N VAL A 6 17.49 -2.92 0.13
CA VAL A 6 16.85 -2.29 1.29
C VAL A 6 17.87 -1.82 2.31
N LYS A 7 18.96 -2.60 2.51
CA LYS A 7 20.07 -2.18 3.39
C LYS A 7 20.81 -0.95 2.85
N ALA A 8 21.02 -0.87 1.54
CA ALA A 8 21.63 0.30 0.91
C ALA A 8 20.74 1.54 1.04
N LEU A 9 19.47 1.42 0.72
CA LEU A 9 18.48 2.51 0.82
C LEU A 9 18.35 3.01 2.28
N ALA A 10 18.36 2.11 3.26
CA ALA A 10 18.28 2.49 4.67
C ALA A 10 19.42 3.42 5.08
N LYS A 11 20.65 3.17 4.62
CA LYS A 11 21.82 4.00 4.93
C LYS A 11 21.76 5.43 4.37
N GLU A 12 20.91 5.67 3.37
CA GLU A 12 20.72 7.02 2.82
C GLU A 12 19.77 7.87 3.69
N ILE A 13 19.11 7.25 4.66
CA ILE A 13 18.14 7.89 5.54
C ILE A 13 18.74 8.10 6.92
N GLN A 14 18.65 9.33 7.43
CA GLN A 14 19.08 9.67 8.79
C GLN A 14 17.89 9.64 9.76
N VAL A 15 18.05 8.88 10.85
CA VAL A 15 17.05 8.80 11.92
C VAL A 15 17.59 9.44 13.20
N ALA A 16 16.70 10.03 13.97
CA ALA A 16 17.04 10.53 15.30
C ALA A 16 17.27 9.35 16.24
N ASP A 17 18.28 9.45 17.05
CA ASP A 17 18.62 8.50 18.10
C ASP A 17 19.14 9.24 19.33
N ILE A 18 19.38 8.53 20.40
CA ILE A 18 19.95 9.08 21.64
C ILE A 18 21.28 8.32 21.89
N ASP A 19 22.33 9.05 22.09
CA ASP A 19 23.62 8.48 22.50
C ASP A 19 23.45 7.79 23.85
N SER A 20 23.70 6.51 23.90
CA SER A 20 23.52 5.69 25.10
C SER A 20 24.54 6.01 26.22
N GLU A 21 25.66 6.69 25.91
CA GLU A 21 26.71 7.05 26.89
C GLU A 21 26.52 8.46 27.41
N THR A 22 26.15 9.41 26.54
CA THR A 22 26.04 10.84 26.89
C THR A 22 24.60 11.28 27.13
N GLY A 23 23.60 10.57 26.59
CA GLY A 23 22.20 10.96 26.62
C GLY A 23 21.84 12.11 25.68
N GLU A 24 22.76 12.51 24.79
CA GLU A 24 22.53 13.59 23.84
C GLU A 24 21.80 13.09 22.58
N ASP A 25 21.04 13.98 21.94
CA ASP A 25 20.39 13.72 20.67
C ASP A 25 21.45 13.56 19.58
N LEU A 26 21.43 12.44 18.87
CA LEU A 26 22.29 12.20 17.72
C LEU A 26 21.47 11.80 16.49
N ARG A 27 22.08 11.89 15.32
CA ARG A 27 21.55 11.33 14.09
C ARG A 27 22.46 10.22 13.62
N ARG A 28 21.88 9.07 13.28
CA ARG A 28 22.59 7.94 12.68
C ARG A 28 21.94 7.49 11.38
N ASP A 29 22.70 6.74 10.60
CA ASP A 29 22.12 6.06 9.44
C ASP A 29 21.06 5.06 9.88
N ALA A 30 19.95 5.04 9.16
CA ALA A 30 18.90 4.08 9.44
C ALA A 30 19.33 2.65 9.09
N THR A 31 18.71 1.71 9.76
CA THR A 31 18.85 0.26 9.53
C THR A 31 17.55 -0.31 8.98
N THR A 32 17.56 -1.55 8.53
CA THR A 32 16.33 -2.23 8.08
C THR A 32 15.32 -2.54 9.19
N ALA A 33 15.67 -2.24 10.44
CA ALA A 33 14.81 -2.36 11.62
C ALA A 33 14.08 -1.04 11.95
N ASP A 34 14.59 0.07 11.46
CA ASP A 34 13.99 1.38 11.69
C ASP A 34 12.71 1.56 10.84
N ARG A 35 11.82 2.40 11.33
CA ARG A 35 10.62 2.79 10.57
C ARG A 35 10.99 3.82 9.52
N PHE A 36 10.26 3.84 8.41
CA PHE A 36 10.34 4.96 7.48
C PHE A 36 10.01 6.27 8.20
N PRO A 37 10.80 7.34 7.96
CA PRO A 37 10.50 8.64 8.55
C PRO A 37 9.15 9.16 8.05
N ASN A 38 8.41 9.76 8.95
CA ASN A 38 7.15 10.41 8.57
C ASN A 38 7.45 11.63 7.68
N PRO A 39 6.71 11.82 6.58
CA PRO A 39 6.88 12.97 5.70
C PRO A 39 6.45 14.29 6.36
N TYR A 40 5.64 14.22 7.43
CA TYR A 40 5.18 15.37 8.20
C TYR A 40 5.45 15.16 9.68
N PRO A 41 5.75 16.23 10.44
CA PRO A 41 6.09 16.15 11.86
C PRO A 41 4.91 15.69 12.74
N ASN A 42 3.68 15.94 12.32
CA ASN A 42 2.48 15.56 13.05
C ASN A 42 1.24 15.51 12.13
N PRO A 43 0.14 14.88 12.58
CA PRO A 43 -1.09 14.74 11.77
C PRO A 43 -1.72 16.08 11.34
N THR A 44 -1.62 17.11 12.17
CA THR A 44 -2.16 18.44 11.87
C THR A 44 -1.41 19.08 10.68
N ALA A 45 -0.08 18.99 10.67
CA ALA A 45 0.74 19.47 9.57
C ALA A 45 0.46 18.67 8.29
N ALA A 46 0.29 17.35 8.39
CA ALA A 46 -0.10 16.50 7.27
C ALA A 46 -1.44 16.91 6.68
N ALA A 47 -2.47 17.11 7.51
CA ALA A 47 -3.79 17.55 7.05
C ALA A 47 -3.74 18.94 6.40
N ALA A 48 -3.02 19.89 7.01
CA ALA A 48 -2.87 21.25 6.46
C ALA A 48 -2.21 21.25 5.07
N ALA A 49 -1.19 20.42 4.86
CA ALA A 49 -0.50 20.28 3.58
C ALA A 49 -1.35 19.56 2.51
N ASN A 50 -2.39 18.81 2.90
CA ASN A 50 -3.23 18.02 2.02
C ASN A 50 -4.70 18.52 1.99
N GLY A 51 -4.91 19.82 2.02
CA GLY A 51 -6.24 20.44 1.89
C GLY A 51 -7.23 20.06 3.00
N GLY A 52 -6.75 19.76 4.21
CA GLY A 52 -7.55 19.35 5.35
C GLY A 52 -7.73 17.83 5.50
N ALA A 53 -7.34 17.04 4.50
CA ALA A 53 -7.42 15.59 4.53
C ALA A 53 -6.10 14.97 5.06
N MET A 54 -6.18 14.20 6.12
CA MET A 54 -5.02 13.47 6.64
C MET A 54 -4.72 12.25 5.76
N PRO A 55 -3.50 12.15 5.17
CA PRO A 55 -3.10 10.97 4.42
C PRO A 55 -3.04 9.73 5.34
N PRO A 56 -3.55 8.57 4.89
CA PRO A 56 -3.46 7.33 5.67
C PRO A 56 -2.04 6.75 5.66
N ASP A 57 -1.71 5.98 6.69
CA ASP A 57 -0.52 5.12 6.70
C ASP A 57 -0.69 3.98 5.68
N LEU A 58 0.26 3.85 4.76
CA LEU A 58 0.23 2.86 3.69
C LEU A 58 0.90 1.54 4.07
N SER A 59 1.60 1.45 5.20
CA SER A 59 2.43 0.31 5.61
C SER A 59 1.70 -1.03 5.57
N VAL A 60 0.42 -1.04 5.90
CA VAL A 60 -0.43 -2.24 5.91
C VAL A 60 -1.67 -2.11 5.03
N MET A 61 -1.69 -1.13 4.14
CA MET A 61 -2.85 -0.80 3.30
C MET A 61 -3.34 -2.00 2.49
N ALA A 62 -2.44 -2.80 1.93
CA ALA A 62 -2.80 -3.99 1.15
C ALA A 62 -3.51 -5.07 1.98
N LYS A 63 -3.34 -5.08 3.32
CA LYS A 63 -4.10 -5.96 4.22
C LYS A 63 -5.39 -5.32 4.75
N ALA A 64 -5.42 -4.00 4.80
CA ALA A 64 -6.54 -3.23 5.35
C ALA A 64 -7.69 -3.03 4.34
N ARG A 65 -7.52 -3.42 3.10
CA ARG A 65 -8.53 -3.27 2.04
C ARG A 65 -8.85 -4.61 1.40
N HIS A 66 -10.13 -4.80 1.09
CA HIS A 66 -10.57 -5.92 0.26
C HIS A 66 -9.85 -5.85 -1.09
N ASP A 67 -9.44 -7.00 -1.62
CA ASP A 67 -8.66 -7.15 -2.85
C ASP A 67 -7.23 -6.55 -2.82
N GLY A 68 -6.77 -6.06 -1.68
CA GLY A 68 -5.38 -5.75 -1.38
C GLY A 68 -4.66 -4.91 -2.43
N ALA A 69 -3.63 -5.49 -3.06
CA ALA A 69 -2.83 -4.81 -4.07
C ALA A 69 -3.63 -4.42 -5.33
N ASN A 70 -4.61 -5.24 -5.73
CA ASN A 70 -5.46 -4.94 -6.90
C ASN A 70 -6.33 -3.70 -6.65
N TYR A 71 -6.84 -3.53 -5.41
CA TYR A 71 -7.55 -2.31 -5.03
C TYR A 71 -6.66 -1.08 -5.17
N ILE A 72 -5.41 -1.15 -4.68
CA ILE A 72 -4.46 -0.03 -4.77
C ILE A 72 -4.15 0.30 -6.23
N TYR A 73 -3.87 -0.71 -7.05
CA TYR A 73 -3.67 -0.55 -8.49
C TYR A 73 -4.87 0.11 -9.17
N SER A 74 -6.08 -0.42 -8.93
CA SER A 74 -7.31 0.11 -9.53
C SER A 74 -7.59 1.54 -9.08
N LEU A 75 -7.32 1.88 -7.82
CA LEU A 75 -7.46 3.23 -7.29
C LEU A 75 -6.51 4.20 -7.99
N LEU A 76 -5.24 3.83 -8.16
CA LEU A 76 -4.21 4.70 -8.75
C LEU A 76 -4.42 4.90 -10.26
N SER A 77 -4.82 3.85 -10.98
CA SER A 77 -5.08 3.89 -12.42
C SER A 77 -6.48 4.38 -12.79
N GLY A 78 -7.41 4.41 -11.83
CA GLY A 78 -8.84 4.62 -12.08
C GLY A 78 -9.32 6.07 -12.00
N TYR A 79 -8.45 7.05 -11.82
CA TYR A 79 -8.86 8.44 -11.85
C TYR A 79 -9.48 8.78 -13.20
N SER A 80 -10.70 9.32 -13.17
CA SER A 80 -11.45 9.61 -14.38
C SER A 80 -12.26 10.90 -14.26
N THR A 81 -12.65 11.44 -15.40
CA THR A 81 -13.56 12.57 -15.44
C THR A 81 -14.90 12.20 -14.81
N PRO A 82 -15.42 12.98 -13.86
CA PRO A 82 -16.69 12.69 -13.24
C PRO A 82 -17.83 12.69 -14.28
N PRO A 83 -18.78 11.74 -14.18
CA PRO A 83 -19.96 11.74 -15.04
C PRO A 83 -20.77 13.03 -14.94
N ALA A 84 -21.33 13.46 -16.08
CA ALA A 84 -22.19 14.64 -16.12
C ALA A 84 -23.40 14.48 -15.21
N GLY A 85 -23.56 15.40 -14.25
CA GLY A 85 -24.59 15.34 -13.22
C GLY A 85 -24.11 14.87 -11.85
N LEU A 86 -22.82 14.53 -11.70
CA LEU A 86 -22.22 14.26 -10.39
C LEU A 86 -21.76 15.57 -9.74
N LYS A 87 -22.33 15.92 -8.59
CA LYS A 87 -21.93 17.09 -7.81
C LYS A 87 -20.71 16.77 -6.96
N MET A 88 -19.67 17.57 -7.10
CA MET A 88 -18.43 17.44 -6.36
C MET A 88 -18.15 18.72 -5.57
N ALA A 89 -17.63 18.56 -4.35
CA ALA A 89 -17.09 19.68 -3.59
C ALA A 89 -15.64 20.00 -4.03
N PRO A 90 -15.16 21.24 -3.81
CA PRO A 90 -13.77 21.58 -4.04
C PRO A 90 -12.82 20.63 -3.33
N GLY A 91 -11.75 20.21 -4.02
CA GLY A 91 -10.74 19.29 -3.48
C GLY A 91 -11.15 17.80 -3.50
N GLN A 92 -12.32 17.46 -4.05
CA GLN A 92 -12.70 16.07 -4.29
C GLN A 92 -12.34 15.64 -5.71
N HIS A 93 -11.94 14.37 -5.85
CA HIS A 93 -11.66 13.73 -7.13
C HIS A 93 -12.51 12.47 -7.25
N TYR A 94 -13.14 12.27 -8.40
CA TYR A 94 -13.95 11.07 -8.63
C TYR A 94 -13.07 9.88 -8.97
N ASN A 95 -13.39 8.74 -8.36
CA ASN A 95 -12.73 7.48 -8.66
C ASN A 95 -13.74 6.32 -8.57
N PRO A 96 -13.97 5.57 -9.66
CA PRO A 96 -14.96 4.49 -9.71
C PRO A 96 -14.61 3.30 -8.82
N TYR A 97 -13.35 3.18 -8.39
CA TYR A 97 -12.88 2.10 -7.49
C TYR A 97 -12.85 2.52 -6.01
N MET A 98 -13.06 3.79 -5.72
CA MET A 98 -13.19 4.25 -4.34
C MET A 98 -14.54 3.80 -3.77
N ALA A 99 -14.55 3.18 -2.59
CA ALA A 99 -15.80 2.82 -1.92
C ALA A 99 -16.55 4.09 -1.49
N GLY A 100 -17.82 4.20 -1.91
CA GLY A 100 -18.69 5.31 -1.56
C GLY A 100 -20.10 5.13 -2.07
N ASP A 101 -21.02 5.97 -1.57
CA ASP A 101 -22.38 6.09 -2.09
C ASP A 101 -22.52 7.42 -2.82
N MET A 102 -22.67 7.35 -4.14
CA MET A 102 -22.82 8.54 -4.99
C MET A 102 -24.28 9.02 -5.09
N THR A 103 -25.24 8.28 -4.55
CA THR A 103 -26.69 8.62 -4.61
C THR A 103 -26.99 10.05 -4.14
N PRO A 104 -26.45 10.55 -3.00
CA PRO A 104 -26.73 11.91 -2.53
C PRO A 104 -26.17 13.03 -3.42
N PHE A 105 -25.23 12.69 -4.28
CA PHE A 105 -24.50 13.63 -5.12
C PHE A 105 -24.87 13.53 -6.60
N TRP A 106 -25.80 12.61 -6.96
CA TRP A 106 -26.18 12.35 -8.32
C TRP A 106 -27.44 13.13 -8.72
N GLU A 107 -27.32 14.00 -9.71
CA GLU A 107 -28.44 14.73 -10.33
C GLU A 107 -28.57 14.41 -11.83
N GLY A 108 -27.78 13.47 -12.33
CA GLY A 108 -27.84 13.05 -13.73
C GLY A 108 -29.06 12.16 -14.02
N LYS A 109 -29.26 11.87 -15.29
CA LYS A 109 -30.27 10.90 -15.75
C LYS A 109 -29.67 9.49 -15.80
N GLY A 110 -30.44 8.50 -15.34
CA GLY A 110 -30.03 7.09 -15.39
C GLY A 110 -29.46 6.56 -14.08
N HIS A 111 -28.61 5.54 -14.18
CA HIS A 111 -28.04 4.89 -13.00
C HIS A 111 -27.02 5.79 -12.31
N VAL A 112 -27.00 5.73 -10.98
CA VAL A 112 -25.97 6.34 -10.15
C VAL A 112 -24.60 5.73 -10.52
N PRO A 113 -23.58 6.54 -10.81
CA PRO A 113 -22.25 6.01 -11.15
C PRO A 113 -21.66 5.26 -9.93
N PRO A 114 -20.89 4.18 -10.17
CA PRO A 114 -20.17 3.50 -9.10
C PRO A 114 -19.01 4.36 -8.59
N GLY A 115 -18.54 4.06 -7.39
CA GLY A 115 -17.32 4.65 -6.84
C GLY A 115 -17.56 5.67 -5.74
N GLY A 116 -16.60 6.56 -5.56
CA GLY A 116 -16.58 7.53 -4.48
C GLY A 116 -15.71 8.74 -4.78
N PHE A 117 -15.62 9.62 -3.80
CA PHE A 117 -14.72 10.77 -3.83
C PHE A 117 -13.48 10.50 -2.99
N ILE A 118 -12.34 10.90 -3.52
CA ILE A 118 -11.05 10.85 -2.85
C ILE A 118 -10.47 12.27 -2.79
N ALA A 119 -9.91 12.64 -1.64
CA ALA A 119 -9.28 13.95 -1.46
C ALA A 119 -7.90 14.04 -2.13
N MET A 120 -7.24 12.90 -2.36
CA MET A 120 -5.96 12.83 -3.04
C MET A 120 -6.15 13.10 -4.55
N PRO A 121 -5.49 14.13 -5.13
CA PRO A 121 -5.46 14.28 -6.58
C PRO A 121 -4.73 13.10 -7.24
N ALA A 122 -4.92 12.89 -8.55
CA ALA A 122 -4.21 11.83 -9.27
C ALA A 122 -2.69 11.96 -9.08
N PRO A 123 -2.02 11.02 -8.40
CA PRO A 123 -0.63 11.17 -8.02
C PRO A 123 0.35 10.80 -9.14
N LEU A 124 -0.12 10.13 -10.18
CA LEU A 124 0.70 9.59 -11.26
C LEU A 124 0.38 10.28 -12.59
N THR A 125 1.45 10.66 -13.28
CA THR A 125 1.39 11.25 -14.63
C THR A 125 2.36 10.48 -15.53
N ALA A 126 1.97 10.16 -16.76
CA ALA A 126 2.84 9.46 -17.71
C ALA A 126 4.18 10.21 -17.89
N GLY A 127 5.27 9.47 -17.86
CA GLY A 127 6.63 10.00 -17.96
C GLY A 127 7.16 10.70 -16.69
N GLN A 128 6.49 10.56 -15.55
CA GLN A 128 6.88 11.21 -14.29
C GLN A 128 8.22 10.69 -13.73
N VAL A 129 8.59 9.46 -14.03
CA VAL A 129 9.84 8.83 -13.63
C VAL A 129 10.56 8.28 -14.84
N THR A 130 11.87 8.02 -14.69
CA THR A 130 12.67 7.30 -15.69
C THR A 130 13.13 5.99 -15.08
N TYR A 131 12.81 4.87 -15.74
CA TYR A 131 13.27 3.55 -15.33
C TYR A 131 14.64 3.25 -15.93
N ASP A 132 15.56 2.71 -15.11
CA ASP A 132 16.94 2.41 -15.52
C ASP A 132 17.02 1.28 -16.58
N ASP A 133 16.00 0.42 -16.63
CA ASP A 133 15.89 -0.69 -17.58
C ASP A 133 15.21 -0.30 -18.90
N GLY A 134 14.84 0.98 -19.07
CA GLY A 134 14.17 1.49 -20.26
C GLY A 134 12.67 1.18 -20.32
N THR A 135 12.07 0.66 -19.26
CA THR A 135 10.61 0.47 -19.17
C THR A 135 9.89 1.82 -19.35
N GLU A 136 8.82 1.84 -20.13
CA GLU A 136 8.02 3.04 -20.32
C GLU A 136 7.23 3.40 -19.04
N ALA A 137 7.40 4.63 -18.56
CA ALA A 137 6.72 5.14 -17.36
C ALA A 137 5.26 5.53 -17.64
N THR A 138 4.44 4.56 -17.97
CA THR A 138 3.00 4.74 -18.10
C THR A 138 2.33 4.78 -16.72
N VAL A 139 1.16 5.41 -16.61
CA VAL A 139 0.37 5.39 -15.36
C VAL A 139 0.04 3.97 -14.94
N ASP A 140 -0.24 3.07 -15.90
CA ASP A 140 -0.49 1.65 -15.66
C ASP A 140 0.72 0.95 -15.02
N GLN A 141 1.92 1.11 -15.60
CA GLN A 141 3.14 0.51 -15.07
C GLN A 141 3.48 1.04 -13.66
N MET A 142 3.50 2.35 -13.50
CA MET A 142 3.77 2.96 -12.20
C MET A 142 2.74 2.55 -11.13
N SER A 143 1.47 2.41 -11.49
CA SER A 143 0.43 1.92 -10.56
C SER A 143 0.68 0.47 -10.13
N LYS A 144 1.15 -0.39 -11.02
CA LYS A 144 1.56 -1.77 -10.70
C LYS A 144 2.74 -1.80 -9.74
N ASP A 145 3.74 -0.99 -9.99
CA ASP A 145 4.96 -0.95 -9.17
C ASP A 145 4.67 -0.43 -7.76
N VAL A 146 3.88 0.65 -7.64
CA VAL A 146 3.46 1.16 -6.33
C VAL A 146 2.59 0.15 -5.59
N ALA A 147 1.64 -0.50 -6.27
CA ALA A 147 0.80 -1.53 -5.65
C ALA A 147 1.62 -2.73 -5.18
N ALA A 148 2.61 -3.17 -5.97
CA ALA A 148 3.54 -4.24 -5.59
C ALA A 148 4.40 -3.84 -4.40
N PHE A 149 4.90 -2.61 -4.35
CA PHE A 149 5.67 -2.09 -3.22
C PHE A 149 4.84 -2.05 -1.93
N ILE A 150 3.61 -1.52 -1.98
CA ILE A 150 2.72 -1.48 -0.81
C ILE A 150 2.31 -2.89 -0.36
N ALA A 151 2.13 -3.83 -1.29
CA ALA A 151 1.91 -5.23 -0.95
C ALA A 151 3.12 -5.83 -0.23
N TRP A 152 4.33 -5.55 -0.71
CA TRP A 152 5.56 -5.99 -0.06
C TRP A 152 5.75 -5.36 1.33
N THR A 153 5.52 -4.07 1.52
CA THR A 153 5.59 -3.44 2.85
C THR A 153 4.62 -4.06 3.84
N SER A 154 3.42 -4.43 3.37
CA SER A 154 2.40 -5.09 4.19
C SER A 154 2.76 -6.53 4.57
N GLU A 155 3.55 -7.22 3.74
CA GLU A 155 3.89 -8.63 3.94
C GLU A 155 5.27 -9.00 3.36
N PRO A 156 6.37 -8.47 3.92
CA PRO A 156 7.72 -8.63 3.35
C PRO A 156 8.22 -10.09 3.35
N LYS A 157 7.61 -10.96 4.16
CA LYS A 157 7.94 -12.40 4.24
C LYS A 157 6.89 -13.29 3.56
N MET A 158 6.09 -12.75 2.66
CA MET A 158 5.01 -13.51 2.02
C MET A 158 5.52 -14.73 1.26
N VAL A 159 6.64 -14.61 0.55
CA VAL A 159 7.24 -15.73 -0.22
C VAL A 159 7.69 -16.83 0.71
N GLU A 160 8.45 -16.51 1.77
CA GLU A 160 8.92 -17.46 2.79
C GLU A 160 7.74 -18.16 3.46
N ARG A 161 6.71 -17.41 3.84
CA ARG A 161 5.50 -17.96 4.45
C ARG A 161 4.76 -18.94 3.53
N LYS A 162 4.63 -18.61 2.24
CA LYS A 162 3.99 -19.50 1.27
C LYS A 162 4.78 -20.79 1.03
N GLN A 163 6.11 -20.69 0.95
CA GLN A 163 6.99 -21.85 0.81
C GLN A 163 6.92 -22.78 2.03
N MET A 164 7.00 -22.19 3.23
CA MET A 164 6.83 -22.93 4.50
C MET A 164 5.44 -23.58 4.59
N GLY A 165 4.38 -22.87 4.21
CA GLY A 165 3.00 -23.35 4.21
C GLY A 165 2.82 -24.58 3.34
N PHE A 166 3.48 -24.66 2.18
CA PHE A 166 3.45 -25.84 1.33
C PHE A 166 4.05 -27.07 2.03
N GLY A 167 5.20 -26.91 2.69
CA GLY A 167 5.82 -27.98 3.49
C GLY A 167 4.94 -28.45 4.64
N VAL A 168 4.28 -27.51 5.34
CA VAL A 168 3.36 -27.82 6.43
C VAL A 168 2.13 -28.62 5.94
N ILE A 169 1.58 -28.28 4.77
CA ILE A 169 0.46 -29.04 4.19
C ILE A 169 0.86 -30.48 3.90
N ILE A 170 2.02 -30.70 3.28
CA ILE A 170 2.54 -32.06 2.99
C ILE A 170 2.71 -32.82 4.29
N PHE A 171 3.32 -32.22 5.31
CA PHE A 171 3.49 -32.83 6.62
C PHE A 171 2.14 -33.23 7.26
N LEU A 172 1.15 -32.34 7.25
CA LEU A 172 -0.16 -32.61 7.82
C LEU A 172 -0.90 -33.72 7.08
N LEU A 173 -0.79 -33.80 5.75
CA LEU A 173 -1.37 -34.90 4.97
C LEU A 173 -0.72 -36.25 5.32
N ALA A 174 0.61 -36.31 5.43
CA ALA A 174 1.33 -37.51 5.85
C ALA A 174 0.93 -37.90 7.28
N PHE A 175 0.90 -36.95 8.20
CA PHE A 175 0.50 -37.18 9.59
C PHE A 175 -0.95 -37.68 9.68
N ALA A 176 -1.88 -37.09 8.93
CA ALA A 176 -3.27 -37.56 8.88
C ALA A 176 -3.37 -38.98 8.33
N GLY A 177 -2.56 -39.34 7.32
CA GLY A 177 -2.50 -40.73 6.80
C GLY A 177 -2.02 -41.74 7.82
N VAL A 178 -0.96 -41.41 8.56
CA VAL A 178 -0.41 -42.27 9.63
C VAL A 178 -1.41 -42.45 10.78
N THR A 179 -2.01 -41.35 11.23
CA THR A 179 -3.03 -41.41 12.33
C THR A 179 -4.26 -42.18 11.88
N TYR A 180 -4.73 -42.02 10.63
CA TYR A 180 -5.83 -42.79 10.11
C TYR A 180 -5.51 -44.31 10.03
N ALA A 181 -4.32 -44.67 9.55
CA ALA A 181 -3.87 -46.04 9.47
C ALA A 181 -3.75 -46.68 10.88
N SER A 182 -3.27 -45.92 11.87
CA SER A 182 -3.22 -46.35 13.28
C SER A 182 -4.63 -46.56 13.87
N TYR A 183 -5.53 -45.62 13.62
CA TYR A 183 -6.93 -45.76 14.07
C TYR A 183 -7.63 -47.00 13.47
N ARG A 184 -7.37 -47.34 12.22
CA ARG A 184 -7.96 -48.56 11.59
C ARG A 184 -7.39 -49.88 12.12
N ARG A 185 -6.27 -49.87 12.83
CA ARG A 185 -5.63 -51.07 13.39
C ARG A 185 -6.05 -51.37 14.83
N ILE A 186 -6.70 -50.43 15.48
CA ILE A 186 -7.35 -50.59 16.77
C ILE A 186 -8.77 -51.11 16.57
#